data_5b96b51b8cdb4104b861379bbd79a983
#
_entry.id   5b96b51b8cdb4104b861379bbd79a983
#
_cell.length_a   1.000
_cell.length_b   1.000
_cell.length_c   1.000
_cell.angle_alpha   90.00
_cell.angle_beta   90.00
_cell.angle_gamma   90.00
#
_symmetry.space_group_name_H-M   'P 1'
#
loop_
_entity.id
_entity.type
_entity.pdbx_description
1 polymer ?
#
loop_
_entity_poly.entity_id
_entity_poly.type
_entity_poly.pdbx_seq_one_letter_code
_entity_poly.pdbx_strand_id
1 'polypeptide(L)'
;VQARLAGSHSEPWDGRDDAAQLLPKEAYIYTIEARTTSGQRGLYDPVEFDNTVPTVVNTAITPSGTFNPFKGERLIVNYDLSDFARVSMGYGKLATVNYVSNEPREITGNIDYWDGRDTAGNIVVLTNEPFYVQAQTTRLPENTIIINNRTTLDVPVLFSDPYLIRPLYNQVTEITYALSEPATVTVSILTPDGAQTLNVPEQAVSKGAGTYKLLWDGKTAAGETVAQEGDYRIRVEAVDSFGVRTRRDGNIRILY
;
A
#
# COMPACT_ATOMS: atom_id res chain seq x y z
N VAL A 1 2.26 -33.43 -13.20
CA VAL A 1 2.41 -33.61 -14.66
C VAL A 1 1.05 -34.05 -15.22
N GLN A 2 0.52 -33.34 -16.21
CA GLN A 2 -0.74 -33.66 -16.88
C GLN A 2 -0.45 -34.04 -18.34
N ALA A 3 -1.15 -35.07 -18.85
CA ALA A 3 -1.08 -35.40 -20.28
C ALA A 3 -1.91 -34.39 -21.09
N ARG A 4 -1.30 -33.86 -22.13
CA ARG A 4 -1.92 -32.88 -23.04
C ARG A 4 -1.79 -33.35 -24.49
N LEU A 5 -2.81 -33.08 -25.30
CA LEU A 5 -2.72 -33.24 -26.76
C LEU A 5 -1.96 -32.04 -27.36
N ALA A 6 -1.51 -32.16 -28.61
CA ALA A 6 -0.99 -31.01 -29.32
C ALA A 6 -2.05 -29.93 -29.48
N GLY A 7 -1.70 -28.69 -29.26
CA GLY A 7 -2.61 -27.54 -29.34
C GLY A 7 -2.34 -26.48 -28.31
N SER A 8 -3.19 -25.45 -28.26
CA SER A 8 -3.11 -24.40 -27.25
C SER A 8 -3.73 -24.87 -25.93
N HIS A 9 -3.07 -24.57 -24.84
CA HIS A 9 -3.51 -24.89 -23.48
C HIS A 9 -3.45 -23.64 -22.61
N SER A 10 -4.33 -23.58 -21.59
CA SER A 10 -4.33 -22.55 -20.55
C SER A 10 -4.25 -23.21 -19.21
N GLU A 11 -3.33 -22.76 -18.38
CA GLU A 11 -3.13 -23.26 -17.02
C GLU A 11 -3.32 -22.07 -16.06
N PRO A 12 -4.45 -21.98 -15.39
CA PRO A 12 -4.65 -20.93 -14.39
C PRO A 12 -3.80 -21.20 -13.15
N TRP A 13 -3.23 -20.16 -12.59
CA TRP A 13 -2.56 -20.19 -11.31
C TRP A 13 -3.15 -19.10 -10.40
N ASP A 14 -3.46 -19.45 -9.16
CA ASP A 14 -4.12 -18.59 -8.19
C ASP A 14 -3.14 -17.89 -7.22
N GLY A 15 -1.85 -17.93 -7.51
CA GLY A 15 -0.83 -17.31 -6.68
C GLY A 15 -0.47 -18.08 -5.41
N ARG A 16 -0.83 -19.38 -5.34
CA ARG A 16 -0.53 -20.24 -4.20
C ARG A 16 0.54 -21.26 -4.53
N ASP A 17 1.26 -21.67 -3.48
CA ASP A 17 2.20 -22.80 -3.53
C ASP A 17 1.49 -24.15 -3.39
N ASP A 18 2.27 -25.24 -3.41
CA ASP A 18 1.76 -26.60 -3.26
C ASP A 18 1.13 -26.88 -1.87
N ALA A 19 1.41 -26.04 -0.88
CA ALA A 19 0.80 -26.08 0.44
C ALA A 19 -0.46 -25.20 0.55
N ALA A 20 -0.95 -24.68 -0.59
CA ALA A 20 -2.08 -23.75 -0.70
C ALA A 20 -1.86 -22.43 0.06
N GLN A 21 -0.61 -22.06 0.35
CA GLN A 21 -0.28 -20.77 0.94
C GLN A 21 -0.14 -19.73 -0.15
N LEU A 22 -0.73 -18.55 0.05
CA LEU A 22 -0.56 -17.42 -0.85
C LEU A 22 0.92 -16.99 -0.86
N LEU A 23 1.51 -16.91 -2.04
CA LEU A 23 2.87 -16.46 -2.18
C LEU A 23 3.02 -14.97 -1.86
N PRO A 24 4.19 -14.54 -1.36
CA PRO A 24 4.48 -13.13 -1.12
C PRO A 24 4.33 -12.27 -2.38
N LYS A 25 4.08 -10.99 -2.19
CA LYS A 25 4.13 -9.98 -3.25
C LYS A 25 5.53 -9.96 -3.86
N GLU A 26 5.65 -10.43 -5.10
CA GLU A 26 6.92 -10.49 -5.82
C GLU A 26 6.68 -10.79 -7.31
N ALA A 27 7.73 -10.65 -8.11
CA ALA A 27 7.79 -11.11 -9.49
C ALA A 27 8.27 -12.56 -9.53
N TYR A 28 7.46 -13.43 -10.07
CA TYR A 28 7.74 -14.86 -10.22
C TYR A 28 7.99 -15.17 -11.69
N ILE A 29 8.94 -16.05 -11.97
CA ILE A 29 9.26 -16.52 -13.32
C ILE A 29 8.70 -17.92 -13.47
N TYR A 30 7.91 -18.16 -14.52
CA TYR A 30 7.40 -19.49 -14.82
C TYR A 30 8.19 -20.12 -15.98
N THR A 31 8.32 -21.44 -15.93
CA THR A 31 8.85 -22.27 -17.03
C THR A 31 7.85 -23.34 -17.41
N ILE A 32 7.85 -23.75 -18.68
CA ILE A 32 6.99 -24.82 -19.17
C ILE A 32 7.89 -25.95 -19.69
N GLU A 33 7.77 -27.11 -19.08
CA GLU A 33 8.44 -28.31 -19.57
C GLU A 33 7.42 -29.27 -20.17
N ALA A 34 7.66 -29.70 -21.41
CA ALA A 34 6.86 -30.71 -22.07
C ALA A 34 7.75 -31.95 -22.39
N ARG A 35 7.19 -33.15 -22.20
CA ARG A 35 7.84 -34.41 -22.57
C ARG A 35 6.90 -35.23 -23.44
N THR A 36 7.41 -35.75 -24.54
CA THR A 36 6.70 -36.72 -25.38
C THR A 36 6.73 -38.11 -24.76
N THR A 37 5.87 -39.00 -25.21
CA THR A 37 5.88 -40.44 -24.83
C THR A 37 7.16 -41.14 -25.29
N SER A 38 7.83 -40.61 -26.32
CA SER A 38 9.14 -41.08 -26.80
C SER A 38 10.33 -40.54 -26.00
N GLY A 39 10.09 -39.72 -24.96
CA GLY A 39 11.13 -39.16 -24.08
C GLY A 39 11.78 -37.87 -24.57
N GLN A 40 11.32 -37.29 -25.69
CA GLN A 40 11.79 -35.97 -26.12
C GLN A 40 11.32 -34.93 -25.14
N ARG A 41 12.18 -33.95 -24.84
CA ARG A 41 11.92 -32.87 -23.90
C ARG A 41 11.96 -31.53 -24.61
N GLY A 42 10.95 -30.69 -24.38
CA GLY A 42 10.94 -29.29 -24.72
C GLY A 42 10.84 -28.45 -23.44
N LEU A 43 11.61 -27.38 -23.37
CA LEU A 43 11.57 -26.40 -22.28
C LEU A 43 11.28 -25.02 -22.88
N TYR A 44 10.28 -24.34 -22.33
CA TYR A 44 10.07 -22.93 -22.54
C TYR A 44 10.60 -22.19 -21.31
N ASP A 45 11.66 -21.44 -21.50
CA ASP A 45 12.27 -20.60 -20.47
C ASP A 45 12.88 -19.36 -21.16
N PRO A 46 12.09 -18.32 -21.37
CA PRO A 46 12.54 -17.14 -22.12
C PRO A 46 13.38 -16.19 -21.27
N VAL A 47 14.20 -16.68 -20.34
CA VAL A 47 15.20 -15.85 -19.66
C VAL A 47 16.23 -15.40 -20.67
N GLU A 48 15.83 -14.50 -21.55
CA GLU A 48 16.73 -13.85 -22.51
C GLU A 48 17.34 -12.59 -21.89
N PHE A 49 18.62 -12.42 -22.12
CA PHE A 49 19.34 -11.20 -21.71
C PHE A 49 18.93 -10.08 -22.69
N ASP A 50 18.01 -9.23 -22.29
CA ASP A 50 17.64 -8.05 -23.03
C ASP A 50 18.24 -6.81 -22.37
N ASN A 51 18.92 -5.99 -23.19
CA ASN A 51 19.53 -4.74 -22.75
C ASN A 51 18.56 -3.55 -22.83
N THR A 52 17.28 -3.77 -23.10
CA THR A 52 16.27 -2.70 -23.10
C THR A 52 16.14 -2.14 -21.68
N VAL A 53 16.30 -0.83 -21.57
CA VAL A 53 16.13 -0.12 -20.30
C VAL A 53 14.67 0.31 -20.17
N PRO A 54 13.91 -0.24 -19.20
CA PRO A 54 12.54 0.19 -18.96
C PRO A 54 12.46 1.66 -18.61
N THR A 55 11.43 2.32 -19.08
CA THR A 55 11.17 3.73 -18.82
C THR A 55 9.78 3.92 -18.23
N VAL A 56 9.63 4.94 -17.38
CA VAL A 56 8.33 5.37 -16.86
C VAL A 56 7.69 6.30 -17.89
N VAL A 57 6.46 6.01 -18.26
CA VAL A 57 5.69 6.78 -19.25
C VAL A 57 4.30 7.11 -18.71
N ASN A 58 3.59 8.03 -19.36
CA ASN A 58 2.20 8.39 -19.01
C ASN A 58 1.99 8.77 -17.53
N THR A 59 2.98 9.41 -16.92
CA THR A 59 2.90 9.79 -15.49
C THR A 59 1.88 10.90 -15.27
N ALA A 60 0.94 10.65 -14.35
CA ALA A 60 -0.02 11.65 -13.87
C ALA A 60 -0.03 11.64 -12.34
N ILE A 61 0.21 12.80 -11.73
CA ILE A 61 0.27 13.00 -10.28
C ILE A 61 -0.90 13.87 -9.85
N THR A 62 -1.68 13.40 -8.88
CA THR A 62 -2.86 14.09 -8.36
C THR A 62 -2.81 14.14 -6.83
N PRO A 63 -3.02 15.33 -6.19
CA PRO A 63 -3.16 16.63 -6.85
C PRO A 63 -1.86 17.12 -7.47
N SER A 64 -1.95 17.92 -8.51
CA SER A 64 -0.80 18.60 -9.09
C SER A 64 -0.44 19.81 -8.18
N GLY A 65 0.65 19.72 -7.45
CA GLY A 65 1.09 20.80 -6.55
C GLY A 65 1.13 20.34 -5.10
N THR A 66 0.34 20.96 -4.23
CA THR A 66 0.37 20.69 -2.79
C THR A 66 -0.80 19.83 -2.34
N PHE A 67 -0.56 18.96 -1.37
CA PHE A 67 -1.59 18.23 -0.63
C PHE A 67 -1.35 18.35 0.88
N ASN A 68 -2.39 18.15 1.67
CA ASN A 68 -2.34 18.32 3.11
C ASN A 68 -2.55 16.98 3.84
N PRO A 69 -1.47 16.31 4.30
CA PRO A 69 -1.56 15.07 5.04
C PRO A 69 -2.38 15.17 6.34
N PHE A 70 -2.42 16.34 6.98
CA PHE A 70 -3.20 16.57 8.21
C PHE A 70 -4.71 16.50 7.95
N LYS A 71 -5.15 16.78 6.72
CA LYS A 71 -6.55 16.61 6.28
C LYS A 71 -6.82 15.23 5.67
N GLY A 72 -5.87 14.31 5.78
CA GLY A 72 -6.00 12.99 5.19
C GLY A 72 -5.89 12.97 3.66
N GLU A 73 -5.37 14.03 3.05
CA GLU A 73 -5.07 14.05 1.62
C GLU A 73 -3.85 13.18 1.34
N ARG A 74 -3.77 12.65 0.13
CA ARG A 74 -2.64 11.85 -0.33
C ARG A 74 -2.31 12.14 -1.79
N LEU A 75 -1.06 11.93 -2.16
CA LEU A 75 -0.61 11.95 -3.53
C LEU A 75 -1.00 10.63 -4.20
N ILE A 76 -1.57 10.73 -5.39
CA ILE A 76 -1.88 9.58 -6.25
C ILE A 76 -0.99 9.67 -7.47
N VAL A 77 -0.24 8.62 -7.74
CA VAL A 77 0.68 8.53 -8.87
C VAL A 77 0.21 7.43 -9.81
N ASN A 78 -0.28 7.82 -10.97
CA ASN A 78 -0.63 6.91 -12.05
C ASN A 78 0.51 6.92 -13.07
N TYR A 79 0.90 5.76 -13.59
CA TYR A 79 1.95 5.65 -14.59
C TYR A 79 1.91 4.31 -15.30
N ASP A 80 2.54 4.27 -16.47
CA ASP A 80 2.81 3.04 -17.19
C ASP A 80 4.33 2.85 -17.30
N LEU A 81 4.73 1.65 -17.71
CA LEU A 81 6.12 1.29 -18.00
C LEU A 81 6.21 0.87 -19.47
N SER A 82 7.38 1.07 -20.08
CA SER A 82 7.65 0.55 -21.43
C SER A 82 7.82 -0.96 -21.45
N ASP A 83 8.12 -1.57 -20.29
CA ASP A 83 8.30 -3.00 -20.11
C ASP A 83 8.13 -3.38 -18.63
N PHE A 84 7.99 -4.67 -18.31
CA PHE A 84 7.99 -5.14 -16.92
C PHE A 84 9.28 -4.71 -16.21
N ALA A 85 9.14 -4.03 -15.10
CA ALA A 85 10.28 -3.55 -14.33
C ALA A 85 9.99 -3.44 -12.85
N ARG A 86 11.05 -3.27 -12.07
CA ARG A 86 10.95 -2.84 -10.68
C ARG A 86 10.99 -1.32 -10.61
N VAL A 87 10.18 -0.74 -9.75
CA VAL A 87 10.02 0.71 -9.61
C VAL A 87 10.38 1.15 -8.20
N SER A 88 11.02 2.28 -8.11
CA SER A 88 11.22 3.02 -6.87
C SER A 88 10.60 4.41 -6.98
N MET A 89 9.99 4.88 -5.88
CA MET A 89 9.40 6.21 -5.77
C MET A 89 9.85 6.87 -4.49
N GLY A 90 10.00 8.17 -4.54
CA GLY A 90 10.39 8.93 -3.38
C GLY A 90 10.55 10.41 -3.69
N TYR A 91 11.25 11.10 -2.81
CA TYR A 91 11.50 12.52 -2.87
C TYR A 91 12.90 12.88 -2.40
N GLY A 92 13.29 14.13 -2.63
CA GLY A 92 14.58 14.67 -2.27
C GLY A 92 15.61 14.62 -3.39
N LYS A 93 16.64 15.41 -3.26
CA LYS A 93 17.77 15.41 -4.19
C LYS A 93 18.49 14.07 -4.14
N LEU A 94 18.81 13.53 -5.30
CA LEU A 94 19.47 12.22 -5.44
C LEU A 94 18.66 11.05 -4.85
N ALA A 95 17.32 11.15 -4.88
CA ALA A 95 16.44 10.08 -4.41
C ALA A 95 16.74 9.62 -2.97
N THR A 96 16.92 10.58 -2.06
CA THR A 96 17.39 10.30 -0.70
C THR A 96 16.38 9.58 0.17
N VAL A 97 15.08 9.68 -0.12
CA VAL A 97 14.04 9.01 0.64
C VAL A 97 13.09 8.27 -0.30
N ASN A 98 13.09 6.94 -0.19
CA ASN A 98 12.18 6.05 -0.93
C ASN A 98 11.01 5.66 -0.03
N TYR A 99 9.77 5.77 -0.50
CA TYR A 99 8.59 5.16 0.12
C TYR A 99 8.09 3.93 -0.65
N VAL A 100 8.46 3.81 -1.95
CA VAL A 100 8.39 2.56 -2.72
C VAL A 100 9.82 2.22 -3.11
N SER A 101 10.27 1.03 -2.80
CA SER A 101 11.65 0.63 -3.05
C SER A 101 11.70 -0.70 -3.80
N ASN A 102 12.15 -0.64 -5.06
CA ASN A 102 12.45 -1.81 -5.89
C ASN A 102 11.26 -2.80 -6.03
N GLU A 103 10.05 -2.28 -6.15
CA GLU A 103 8.83 -3.07 -6.23
C GLU A 103 8.51 -3.45 -7.67
N PRO A 104 8.14 -4.72 -7.97
CA PRO A 104 7.75 -5.13 -9.32
C PRO A 104 6.45 -4.44 -9.74
N ARG A 105 6.37 -4.07 -11.01
CA ARG A 105 5.22 -3.36 -11.61
C ARG A 105 4.89 -3.91 -12.98
N GLU A 106 3.59 -3.89 -13.28
CA GLU A 106 3.03 -4.20 -14.59
C GLU A 106 3.41 -3.14 -15.62
N ILE A 107 3.27 -3.50 -16.90
CA ILE A 107 3.49 -2.55 -18.01
C ILE A 107 2.49 -1.38 -17.94
N THR A 108 1.23 -1.66 -17.61
CA THR A 108 0.18 -0.64 -17.62
C THR A 108 -0.65 -0.62 -16.34
N GLY A 109 -1.31 0.52 -16.09
CA GLY A 109 -2.29 0.64 -15.01
C GLY A 109 -1.70 0.70 -13.61
N ASN A 110 -0.46 1.15 -13.48
CA ASN A 110 0.16 1.28 -12.18
C ASN A 110 -0.38 2.50 -11.43
N ILE A 111 -0.76 2.29 -10.16
CA ILE A 111 -1.22 3.33 -9.25
C ILE A 111 -0.49 3.16 -7.93
N ASP A 112 0.17 4.20 -7.47
CA ASP A 112 0.79 4.24 -6.15
C ASP A 112 0.29 5.45 -5.36
N TYR A 113 0.33 5.36 -4.03
CA TYR A 113 -0.17 6.38 -3.13
C TYR A 113 0.90 6.77 -2.13
N TRP A 114 0.99 8.05 -1.81
CA TRP A 114 1.80 8.54 -0.72
C TRP A 114 1.00 9.51 0.15
N ASP A 115 0.95 9.26 1.44
CA ASP A 115 0.20 10.04 2.42
C ASP A 115 1.03 11.16 3.07
N GLY A 116 2.20 11.48 2.53
CA GLY A 116 3.08 12.53 3.03
C GLY A 116 3.92 12.12 4.25
N ARG A 117 4.06 10.82 4.52
CA ARG A 117 4.83 10.31 5.67
C ARG A 117 6.13 9.64 5.23
N ASP A 118 7.09 9.65 6.13
CA ASP A 118 8.30 8.84 6.03
C ASP A 118 8.04 7.38 6.49
N THR A 119 9.07 6.55 6.41
CA THR A 119 8.98 5.13 6.83
C THR A 119 8.73 4.94 8.33
N ALA A 120 9.02 5.96 9.15
CA ALA A 120 8.71 5.97 10.58
C ALA A 120 7.26 6.46 10.84
N GLY A 121 6.56 6.93 9.79
CA GLY A 121 5.19 7.44 9.87
C GLY A 121 5.09 8.90 10.28
N ASN A 122 6.18 9.67 10.29
CA ASN A 122 6.16 11.10 10.55
C ASN A 122 5.77 11.85 9.28
N ILE A 123 4.98 12.93 9.44
CA ILE A 123 4.67 13.79 8.31
C ILE A 123 5.93 14.51 7.87
N VAL A 124 6.22 14.44 6.59
CA VAL A 124 7.35 15.10 5.95
C VAL A 124 6.88 16.42 5.36
N VAL A 125 7.51 17.51 5.81
CA VAL A 125 7.27 18.83 5.23
C VAL A 125 8.37 19.10 4.22
N LEU A 126 8.02 19.11 2.94
CA LEU A 126 8.94 19.37 1.85
C LEU A 126 8.67 20.74 1.23
N THR A 127 9.73 21.48 1.01
CA THR A 127 9.67 22.75 0.27
C THR A 127 10.56 22.61 -0.96
N ASN A 128 9.97 22.59 -2.15
CA ASN A 128 10.67 22.51 -3.44
C ASN A 128 11.58 21.28 -3.61
N GLU A 129 11.30 20.18 -2.91
CA GLU A 129 12.04 18.93 -3.12
C GLU A 129 11.45 18.17 -4.29
N PRO A 130 12.28 17.60 -5.18
CA PRO A 130 11.82 16.84 -6.31
C PRO A 130 11.19 15.52 -5.87
N PHE A 131 10.04 15.19 -6.46
CA PHE A 131 9.44 13.88 -6.41
C PHE A 131 9.87 13.08 -7.63
N TYR A 132 10.12 11.80 -7.49
CA TYR A 132 10.55 10.94 -8.58
C TYR A 132 9.82 9.61 -8.61
N VAL A 133 9.66 9.09 -9.82
CA VAL A 133 9.26 7.72 -10.15
C VAL A 133 10.33 7.16 -11.07
N GLN A 134 10.98 6.10 -10.68
CA GLN A 134 12.11 5.55 -11.42
C GLN A 134 11.94 4.04 -11.64
N ALA A 135 12.01 3.60 -12.89
CA ALA A 135 12.17 2.20 -13.23
C ALA A 135 13.65 1.77 -13.06
N GLN A 136 13.86 0.53 -12.64
CA GLN A 136 15.18 -0.08 -12.63
C GLN A 136 15.69 -0.29 -14.06
N THR A 137 16.99 -0.30 -14.22
CA THR A 137 17.64 -0.42 -15.54
C THR A 137 17.56 -1.82 -16.17
N THR A 138 17.16 -2.81 -15.39
CA THR A 138 17.00 -4.19 -15.86
C THR A 138 15.52 -4.52 -15.93
N ARG A 139 15.03 -4.93 -17.09
CA ARG A 139 13.66 -5.41 -17.25
C ARG A 139 13.49 -6.78 -16.59
N LEU A 140 12.27 -7.10 -16.25
CA LEU A 140 11.90 -8.46 -15.85
C LEU A 140 11.67 -9.30 -17.12
N PRO A 141 11.94 -10.64 -17.09
CA PRO A 141 11.70 -11.51 -18.24
C PRO A 141 10.22 -11.54 -18.69
N GLU A 142 9.96 -11.88 -19.96
CA GLU A 142 8.61 -11.97 -20.51
C GLU A 142 7.72 -13.02 -19.83
N ASN A 143 8.32 -14.08 -19.27
CA ASN A 143 7.63 -15.10 -18.48
C ASN A 143 7.47 -14.71 -17.01
N THR A 144 7.39 -13.43 -16.72
CA THR A 144 7.14 -12.91 -15.38
C THR A 144 5.65 -12.89 -15.07
N ILE A 145 5.28 -13.37 -13.88
CA ILE A 145 3.97 -13.16 -13.24
C ILE A 145 4.21 -12.32 -12.00
N ILE A 146 3.54 -11.19 -11.90
CA ILE A 146 3.63 -10.32 -10.73
C ILE A 146 2.48 -10.66 -9.80
N ILE A 147 2.80 -11.21 -8.62
CA ILE A 147 1.86 -11.25 -7.52
C ILE A 147 1.87 -9.87 -6.88
N ASN A 148 0.82 -9.15 -7.14
CA ASN A 148 0.59 -7.85 -6.58
C ASN A 148 -0.52 -7.99 -5.52
N ASN A 149 -0.15 -7.80 -4.24
CA ASN A 149 -1.13 -7.71 -3.15
C ASN A 149 -1.93 -6.40 -3.22
N ARG A 150 -2.01 -5.76 -4.37
CA ARG A 150 -2.94 -4.67 -4.60
C ARG A 150 -4.34 -5.27 -4.57
N THR A 151 -4.84 -5.43 -3.35
CA THR A 151 -6.26 -5.56 -3.20
C THR A 151 -6.86 -4.22 -3.56
N THR A 152 -8.08 -4.27 -4.00
CA THR A 152 -8.93 -3.11 -4.05
C THR A 152 -9.25 -2.61 -2.62
N LEU A 153 -8.87 -3.39 -1.58
CA LEU A 153 -8.97 -2.97 -0.19
C LEU A 153 -8.03 -1.80 0.11
N ASP A 154 -8.63 -0.67 0.36
CA ASP A 154 -7.95 0.58 0.71
C ASP A 154 -8.75 1.33 1.78
N VAL A 155 -8.08 2.23 2.48
CA VAL A 155 -8.67 3.24 3.34
C VAL A 155 -8.56 4.59 2.63
N PRO A 156 -9.42 4.90 1.64
CA PRO A 156 -9.26 6.08 0.80
C PRO A 156 -9.44 7.41 1.54
N VAL A 157 -10.11 7.38 2.69
CA VAL A 157 -10.37 8.54 3.54
C VAL A 157 -9.93 8.22 4.96
N LEU A 158 -9.20 9.14 5.59
CA LEU A 158 -8.92 9.15 7.02
C LEU A 158 -8.55 10.57 7.45
N PHE A 159 -9.39 11.17 8.29
CA PHE A 159 -9.13 12.48 8.91
C PHE A 159 -9.89 12.62 10.24
N SER A 160 -9.53 13.63 11.00
CA SER A 160 -10.23 14.04 12.23
C SER A 160 -10.78 15.47 12.10
N ASP A 161 -11.99 15.69 12.57
CA ASP A 161 -12.62 17.01 12.59
C ASP A 161 -13.36 17.26 13.92
N PRO A 162 -12.99 18.28 14.70
CA PRO A 162 -11.84 19.16 14.49
C PRO A 162 -10.51 18.43 14.61
N TYR A 163 -9.51 18.83 13.82
CA TYR A 163 -8.15 18.28 13.90
C TYR A 163 -7.47 18.53 15.25
N LEU A 164 -7.82 19.65 15.92
CA LEU A 164 -7.27 20.03 17.21
C LEU A 164 -8.37 19.99 18.26
N ILE A 165 -8.10 19.29 19.38
CA ILE A 165 -8.99 19.28 20.54
C ILE A 165 -8.23 19.61 21.83
N ARG A 166 -9.00 20.08 22.83
CA ARG A 166 -8.58 20.34 24.20
C ARG A 166 -9.38 19.45 25.15
N PRO A 167 -8.85 18.27 25.54
CA PRO A 167 -9.59 17.31 26.36
C PRO A 167 -10.01 17.86 27.73
N LEU A 168 -9.23 18.74 28.32
CA LEU A 168 -9.58 19.39 29.61
C LEU A 168 -10.84 20.27 29.52
N TYR A 169 -11.22 20.68 28.33
CA TYR A 169 -12.48 21.42 28.07
C TYR A 169 -13.58 20.51 27.52
N ASN A 170 -13.43 19.18 27.69
CA ASN A 170 -14.37 18.17 27.18
C ASN A 170 -14.62 18.28 25.66
N GLN A 171 -13.65 18.76 24.90
CA GLN A 171 -13.74 18.73 23.44
C GLN A 171 -13.53 17.30 22.91
N VAL A 172 -14.26 17.00 21.87
CA VAL A 172 -14.19 15.71 21.15
C VAL A 172 -13.87 15.96 19.69
N THR A 173 -13.30 14.98 19.02
CA THR A 173 -13.12 14.96 17.58
C THR A 173 -13.88 13.80 16.97
N GLU A 174 -14.39 13.99 15.76
CA GLU A 174 -14.94 12.93 14.94
C GLU A 174 -13.84 12.41 14.00
N ILE A 175 -13.51 11.14 14.15
CA ILE A 175 -12.61 10.44 13.23
C ILE A 175 -13.47 9.85 12.12
N THR A 176 -13.23 10.31 10.89
CA THR A 176 -13.89 9.78 9.69
C THR A 176 -12.90 8.94 8.90
N TYR A 177 -13.29 7.71 8.54
CA TYR A 177 -12.55 6.86 7.63
C TYR A 177 -13.48 6.15 6.65
N ALA A 178 -12.95 5.75 5.50
CA ALA A 178 -13.70 4.98 4.52
C ALA A 178 -12.96 3.69 4.15
N LEU A 179 -13.73 2.66 3.79
CA LEU A 179 -13.24 1.40 3.24
C LEU A 179 -13.72 1.27 1.80
N SER A 180 -12.84 0.85 0.91
CA SER A 180 -13.18 0.54 -0.49
C SER A 180 -13.92 -0.78 -0.63
N GLU A 181 -13.69 -1.73 0.29
CA GLU A 181 -14.26 -3.08 0.30
C GLU A 181 -14.58 -3.58 1.71
N PRO A 182 -15.37 -4.67 1.84
CA PRO A 182 -15.61 -5.30 3.14
C PRO A 182 -14.31 -5.79 3.79
N ALA A 183 -14.14 -5.47 5.08
CA ALA A 183 -12.95 -5.85 5.82
C ALA A 183 -13.22 -5.95 7.32
N THR A 184 -12.32 -6.63 8.03
CA THR A 184 -12.21 -6.55 9.48
C THR A 184 -11.29 -5.39 9.84
N VAL A 185 -11.79 -4.43 10.63
CA VAL A 185 -11.13 -3.15 10.91
C VAL A 185 -10.72 -3.04 12.36
N THR A 186 -9.55 -2.52 12.59
CA THR A 186 -9.07 -2.04 13.90
C THR A 186 -8.71 -0.58 13.78
N VAL A 187 -9.26 0.26 14.64
CA VAL A 187 -8.90 1.68 14.76
C VAL A 187 -8.18 1.89 16.08
N SER A 188 -6.98 2.43 16.03
CA SER A 188 -6.13 2.66 17.20
C SER A 188 -5.69 4.12 17.27
N ILE A 189 -5.60 4.63 18.51
CA ILE A 189 -4.97 5.92 18.80
C ILE A 189 -3.62 5.63 19.45
N LEU A 190 -2.56 6.19 18.88
CA LEU A 190 -1.19 5.96 19.33
C LEU A 190 -0.54 7.27 19.79
N THR A 191 0.52 7.13 20.57
CA THR A 191 1.41 8.24 20.91
C THR A 191 1.95 8.94 19.66
N PRO A 192 2.43 10.20 19.76
CA PRO A 192 2.97 10.95 18.62
C PRO A 192 4.10 10.21 17.87
N ASP A 193 4.95 9.48 18.57
CA ASP A 193 6.00 8.64 18.00
C ASP A 193 5.47 7.33 17.39
N GLY A 194 4.20 6.98 17.67
CA GLY A 194 3.57 5.75 17.23
C GLY A 194 4.01 4.50 17.98
N ALA A 195 4.76 4.65 19.09
CA ALA A 195 5.34 3.52 19.83
C ALA A 195 4.33 2.82 20.74
N GLN A 196 3.35 3.55 21.27
CA GLN A 196 2.37 3.02 22.21
C GLN A 196 0.93 3.23 21.72
N THR A 197 0.11 2.21 21.87
CA THR A 197 -1.35 2.30 21.67
C THR A 197 -2.00 2.78 22.98
N LEU A 198 -2.73 3.88 22.90
CA LEU A 198 -3.39 4.53 24.03
C LEU A 198 -4.87 4.16 24.12
N ASN A 199 -5.52 3.99 22.99
CA ASN A 199 -6.92 3.65 22.89
C ASN A 199 -7.18 2.83 21.61
N VAL A 200 -8.18 1.94 21.65
CA VAL A 200 -8.64 1.15 20.51
C VAL A 200 -10.15 1.30 20.39
N PRO A 201 -10.66 2.40 19.79
CA PRO A 201 -12.08 2.64 19.63
C PRO A 201 -12.84 1.53 18.90
N GLU A 202 -12.17 0.86 17.96
CA GLU A 202 -12.69 -0.33 17.27
C GLU A 202 -11.62 -1.43 17.24
N GLN A 203 -11.98 -2.62 17.72
CA GLN A 203 -11.10 -3.78 17.77
C GLN A 203 -11.66 -4.91 16.91
N ALA A 204 -11.03 -5.16 15.75
CA ALA A 204 -11.35 -6.26 14.86
C ALA A 204 -12.87 -6.34 14.50
N VAL A 205 -13.46 -5.21 14.12
CA VAL A 205 -14.89 -5.11 13.77
C VAL A 205 -15.07 -5.38 12.27
N SER A 206 -15.97 -6.31 11.91
CA SER A 206 -16.33 -6.55 10.51
C SER A 206 -17.20 -5.42 9.97
N LYS A 207 -16.80 -4.84 8.84
CA LYS A 207 -17.47 -3.71 8.18
C LYS A 207 -17.56 -3.93 6.67
N GLY A 208 -18.63 -3.41 6.05
CA GLY A 208 -18.75 -3.34 4.59
C GLY A 208 -17.89 -2.24 4.00
N ALA A 209 -17.92 -2.11 2.66
CA ALA A 209 -17.45 -0.90 2.00
C ALA A 209 -18.30 0.30 2.44
N GLY A 210 -17.68 1.47 2.63
CA GLY A 210 -18.40 2.69 3.04
C GLY A 210 -17.61 3.59 3.97
N THR A 211 -18.26 4.66 4.43
CA THR A 211 -17.68 5.66 5.33
C THR A 211 -18.18 5.45 6.75
N TYR A 212 -17.27 5.55 7.71
CA TYR A 212 -17.51 5.32 9.13
C TYR A 212 -17.01 6.51 9.96
N LYS A 213 -17.62 6.69 11.12
CA LYS A 213 -17.35 7.80 12.02
C LYS A 213 -17.25 7.32 13.45
N LEU A 214 -16.26 7.79 14.17
CA LEU A 214 -15.98 7.51 15.58
C LEU A 214 -15.74 8.80 16.32
N LEU A 215 -16.15 8.89 17.57
CA LEU A 215 -15.82 10.01 18.45
C LEU A 215 -14.66 9.63 19.38
N TRP A 216 -13.72 10.54 19.55
CA TRP A 216 -12.67 10.44 20.55
C TRP A 216 -12.52 11.71 21.34
N ASP A 217 -12.46 11.58 22.69
CA ASP A 217 -12.46 12.68 23.66
C ASP A 217 -11.06 12.98 24.23
N GLY A 218 -10.01 12.46 23.63
CA GLY A 218 -8.64 12.64 24.11
C GLY A 218 -8.27 11.77 25.30
N LYS A 219 -9.01 10.67 25.56
CA LYS A 219 -8.71 9.76 26.65
C LYS A 219 -8.10 8.45 26.20
N THR A 220 -7.34 7.85 27.10
CA THR A 220 -6.82 6.50 26.99
C THR A 220 -7.93 5.47 27.20
N ALA A 221 -7.64 4.19 26.95
CA ALA A 221 -8.56 3.09 27.25
C ALA A 221 -8.92 2.99 28.75
N ALA A 222 -8.06 3.51 29.63
CA ALA A 222 -8.32 3.57 31.07
C ALA A 222 -9.22 4.77 31.47
N GLY A 223 -9.62 5.61 30.51
CA GLY A 223 -10.43 6.79 30.74
C GLY A 223 -9.65 8.02 31.23
N GLU A 224 -8.32 7.93 31.26
CA GLU A 224 -7.45 9.02 31.64
C GLU A 224 -7.19 9.95 30.44
N THR A 225 -7.16 11.27 30.67
CA THR A 225 -6.74 12.22 29.64
C THR A 225 -5.29 11.95 29.25
N VAL A 226 -4.99 11.97 27.96
CA VAL A 226 -3.61 11.79 27.47
C VAL A 226 -2.69 12.84 28.07
N ALA A 227 -1.49 12.42 28.51
CA ALA A 227 -0.64 13.20 29.40
C ALA A 227 0.16 14.32 28.73
N GLN A 228 0.25 14.34 27.39
CA GLN A 228 1.13 15.26 26.67
C GLN A 228 0.40 15.97 25.53
N GLU A 229 0.77 17.22 25.28
CA GLU A 229 0.43 17.90 24.05
C GLU A 229 1.18 17.28 22.87
N GLY A 230 0.56 17.26 21.69
CA GLY A 230 1.23 16.75 20.51
C GLY A 230 0.29 16.28 19.40
N ASP A 231 0.89 15.79 18.33
CA ASP A 231 0.19 15.21 17.19
C ASP A 231 0.09 13.69 17.38
N TYR A 232 -0.99 13.23 17.98
CA TYR A 232 -1.31 11.81 18.15
C TYR A 232 -1.67 11.17 16.81
N ARG A 233 -1.38 9.86 16.67
CA ARG A 233 -1.68 9.13 15.45
C ARG A 233 -2.98 8.37 15.57
N ILE A 234 -3.81 8.49 14.55
CA ILE A 234 -4.93 7.57 14.30
C ILE A 234 -4.42 6.53 13.33
N ARG A 235 -4.55 5.26 13.66
CA ARG A 235 -4.23 4.16 12.76
C ARG A 235 -5.48 3.37 12.44
N VAL A 236 -5.79 3.22 11.16
CA VAL A 236 -6.81 2.31 10.65
C VAL A 236 -6.09 1.16 9.96
N GLU A 237 -6.29 -0.04 10.47
CA GLU A 237 -5.84 -1.30 9.86
C GLU A 237 -7.07 -2.08 9.41
N ALA A 238 -7.08 -2.50 8.16
CA ALA A 238 -8.15 -3.31 7.59
C ALA A 238 -7.59 -4.59 7.00
N VAL A 239 -8.32 -5.69 7.18
CA VAL A 239 -7.96 -7.02 6.68
C VAL A 239 -9.17 -7.59 5.96
N ASP A 240 -9.01 -7.96 4.68
CA ASP A 240 -10.07 -8.58 3.89
C ASP A 240 -10.26 -10.08 4.22
N SER A 241 -11.23 -10.70 3.56
CA SER A 241 -11.51 -12.14 3.73
C SER A 241 -10.40 -13.05 3.22
N PHE A 242 -9.46 -12.53 2.43
CA PHE A 242 -8.30 -13.26 1.90
C PHE A 242 -7.06 -13.09 2.78
N GLY A 243 -7.15 -12.28 3.85
CA GLY A 243 -6.04 -11.99 4.76
C GLY A 243 -5.12 -10.86 4.29
N VAL A 244 -5.48 -10.17 3.22
CA VAL A 244 -4.72 -9.02 2.75
C VAL A 244 -4.97 -7.82 3.63
N ARG A 245 -3.90 -7.11 3.95
CA ARG A 245 -3.91 -6.01 4.92
C ARG A 245 -3.61 -4.68 4.25
N THR A 246 -4.38 -3.67 4.63
CA THR A 246 -4.05 -2.27 4.37
C THR A 246 -3.98 -1.51 5.69
N ARG A 247 -3.17 -0.47 5.71
CA ARG A 247 -3.02 0.41 6.86
C ARG A 247 -2.96 1.85 6.39
N ARG A 248 -3.62 2.72 7.16
CA ARG A 248 -3.51 4.16 6.98
C ARG A 248 -3.37 4.87 8.32
N ASP A 249 -2.48 5.86 8.39
CA ASP A 249 -2.26 6.69 9.57
C ASP A 249 -2.79 8.11 9.31
N GLY A 250 -3.50 8.67 10.27
CA GLY A 250 -3.97 10.05 10.36
C GLY A 250 -3.42 10.72 11.61
N ASN A 251 -3.80 11.99 11.85
CA ASN A 251 -3.35 12.74 13.03
C ASN A 251 -4.50 13.46 13.73
N ILE A 252 -4.34 13.62 15.04
CA ILE A 252 -5.14 14.50 15.90
C ILE A 252 -4.18 15.31 16.76
N ARG A 253 -4.38 16.63 16.84
CA ARG A 253 -3.59 17.47 17.73
C ARG A 253 -4.26 17.67 19.08
N ILE A 254 -3.50 17.44 20.15
CA ILE A 254 -3.91 17.70 21.53
C ILE A 254 -3.18 18.94 22.04
N LEU A 255 -3.94 19.88 22.62
CA LEU A 255 -3.44 21.03 23.38
C LEU A 255 -4.13 21.10 24.73
N TYR A 256 -3.49 21.72 25.69
CA TYR A 256 -4.04 22.01 27.04
C TYR A 256 -4.25 23.49 27.29
#